data_ae1c070665f3709ba8fcf4456b0d8c1a
#
_entry.id   ae1c070665f3709ba8fcf4456b0d8c1a
#
_cell.length_a   1.000
_cell.length_b   1.000
_cell.length_c   1.000
_cell.angle_alpha   90.00
_cell.angle_beta   90.00
_cell.angle_gamma   90.00
#
_symmetry.space_group_name_H-M   'P 1'
#
loop_
_entity.id
_entity.type
_entity.pdbx_description
1 polymer ?
#
loop_
_entity_poly.entity_id
_entity_poly.type
_entity_poly.pdbx_seq_one_letter_code
_entity_poly.pdbx_strand_id
1 'polypeptide(L)'
;SLSFDMPAEGGTLSVKLTANGEVTATPDVNWITVADTRAMVEKTFAFTVSKNVVAEREGHISFVLGNLTETVTVKQAKGESAGMNSDARTLASKIYAGINIGNTMEVPGGETGWGNPKVSRTYIDGLKAMGFNAVRIPCAWDSYIINQASYEIDPAWLERVSEVVGYCVSNDMYVVVNI
;
A
#
# COMPACT_ATOMS: atom_id res chain seq x y z
N SER A 1 -0.49 3.91 25.70
CA SER A 1 -0.55 4.20 24.25
C SER A 1 -1.97 3.96 23.76
N LEU A 2 -2.47 4.87 22.93
CA LEU A 2 -3.79 4.78 22.32
C LEU A 2 -3.68 3.94 21.06
N SER A 3 -4.63 3.01 20.84
CA SER A 3 -4.68 2.17 19.65
C SER A 3 -6.04 2.26 18.99
N PHE A 4 -6.07 2.27 17.66
CA PHE A 4 -7.29 2.27 16.86
C PHE A 4 -7.27 1.10 15.86
N ASP A 5 -8.38 0.39 15.80
CA ASP A 5 -8.60 -0.66 14.82
C ASP A 5 -9.38 -0.09 13.64
N MET A 6 -8.83 -0.27 12.45
CA MET A 6 -9.44 0.18 11.20
C MET A 6 -9.89 -1.01 10.36
N PRO A 7 -11.07 -0.90 9.72
CA PRO A 7 -11.51 -1.95 8.80
C PRO A 7 -10.59 -2.02 7.58
N ALA A 8 -10.61 -3.15 6.90
CA ALA A 8 -9.78 -3.40 5.73
C ALA A 8 -10.09 -2.47 4.55
N GLU A 9 -11.34 -2.02 4.46
CA GLU A 9 -11.79 -1.07 3.44
C GLU A 9 -11.15 0.31 3.59
N GLY A 10 -10.50 0.56 4.74
CA GLY A 10 -9.98 1.86 5.09
C GLY A 10 -11.06 2.82 5.56
N GLY A 11 -10.80 4.09 5.48
CA GLY A 11 -11.74 5.12 5.86
C GLY A 11 -11.07 6.31 6.55
N THR A 12 -11.87 7.12 7.22
CA THR A 12 -11.39 8.28 7.96
C THR A 12 -11.21 7.95 9.44
N LEU A 13 -9.99 8.18 9.94
CA LEU A 13 -9.66 8.15 11.36
C LEU A 13 -9.61 9.57 11.90
N SER A 14 -10.37 9.86 12.95
CA SER A 14 -10.34 11.16 13.64
C SER A 14 -9.74 11.02 15.03
N VAL A 15 -8.64 11.71 15.28
CA VAL A 15 -7.98 11.74 16.59
C VAL A 15 -8.17 13.13 17.19
N LYS A 16 -8.82 13.20 18.36
CA LYS A 16 -8.99 14.44 19.13
C LYS A 16 -7.91 14.56 20.18
N LEU A 17 -7.26 15.69 20.22
CA LEU A 17 -6.24 16.04 21.19
C LEU A 17 -6.57 17.37 21.84
N THR A 18 -6.33 17.47 23.15
CA THR A 18 -6.34 18.74 23.88
C THR A 18 -4.89 19.13 24.14
N ALA A 19 -4.46 20.26 23.57
CA ALA A 19 -3.10 20.76 23.72
C ALA A 19 -3.11 22.27 23.89
N ASN A 20 -2.14 22.76 24.66
CA ASN A 20 -1.93 24.20 24.91
C ASN A 20 -0.92 24.85 23.95
N GLY A 21 -0.57 24.18 22.85
CA GLY A 21 0.38 24.64 21.85
C GLY A 21 0.14 24.03 20.47
N GLU A 22 1.04 24.30 19.56
CA GLU A 22 0.98 23.74 18.20
C GLU A 22 1.41 22.27 18.21
N VAL A 23 0.57 21.39 17.66
CA VAL A 23 0.82 19.95 17.54
C VAL A 23 1.00 19.60 16.07
N THR A 24 2.07 18.88 15.77
CA THR A 24 2.30 18.28 14.45
C THR A 24 2.00 16.79 14.52
N ALA A 25 1.27 16.25 13.54
CA ALA A 25 0.96 14.84 13.42
C ALA A 25 1.67 14.25 12.19
N THR A 26 2.45 13.20 12.40
CA THR A 26 3.24 12.57 11.34
C THR A 26 3.00 11.05 11.36
N PRO A 27 2.32 10.48 10.35
CA PRO A 27 2.28 9.04 10.14
C PRO A 27 3.65 8.51 9.72
N ASP A 28 3.99 7.31 10.17
CA ASP A 28 5.24 6.61 9.80
C ASP A 28 5.08 5.71 8.56
N VAL A 29 3.87 5.60 8.04
CA VAL A 29 3.51 4.74 6.91
C VAL A 29 2.73 5.50 5.84
N ASN A 30 2.86 5.07 4.59
CA ASN A 30 2.29 5.76 3.43
C ASN A 30 0.78 5.50 3.20
N TRP A 31 0.21 4.49 3.85
CA TRP A 31 -1.21 4.15 3.75
C TRP A 31 -2.10 4.91 4.76
N ILE A 32 -1.48 5.75 5.61
CA ILE A 32 -2.15 6.74 6.46
C ILE A 32 -1.71 8.12 5.97
N THR A 33 -2.67 8.96 5.59
CA THR A 33 -2.39 10.32 5.13
C THR A 33 -3.17 11.34 5.95
N VAL A 34 -2.56 12.50 6.20
CA VAL A 34 -3.22 13.60 6.90
C VAL A 34 -4.23 14.25 5.96
N ALA A 35 -5.50 14.26 6.34
CA ALA A 35 -6.57 14.82 5.53
C ALA A 35 -6.83 16.32 5.77
N ASP A 36 -6.75 16.79 7.03
CA ASP A 36 -6.92 18.22 7.40
C ASP A 36 -6.36 18.51 8.80
N THR A 37 -5.87 19.75 8.98
CA THR A 37 -5.40 20.27 10.28
C THR A 37 -5.97 21.66 10.52
N ARG A 38 -7.08 21.78 11.25
CA ARG A 38 -7.62 23.09 11.69
C ARG A 38 -7.49 23.29 13.18
N ALA A 39 -6.99 24.46 13.57
CA ALA A 39 -6.70 24.82 14.96
C ALA A 39 -7.88 25.54 15.60
N MET A 40 -8.23 25.15 16.86
CA MET A 40 -8.46 25.98 18.04
C MET A 40 -8.87 25.10 19.24
N VAL A 41 -8.17 25.19 20.36
CA VAL A 41 -8.38 24.61 21.71
C VAL A 41 -8.62 23.09 21.81
N GLU A 42 -9.48 22.49 21.01
CA GLU A 42 -9.49 21.05 20.67
C GLU A 42 -9.02 20.88 19.22
N LYS A 43 -7.88 20.25 19.01
CA LYS A 43 -7.40 19.91 17.68
C LYS A 43 -7.93 18.53 17.27
N THR A 44 -8.69 18.48 16.19
CA THR A 44 -9.08 17.22 15.55
C THR A 44 -8.19 17.01 14.33
N PHE A 45 -7.44 15.94 14.33
CA PHE A 45 -6.68 15.50 13.17
C PHE A 45 -7.47 14.41 12.46
N ALA A 46 -7.72 14.60 11.17
CA ALA A 46 -8.34 13.59 10.33
C ALA A 46 -7.27 12.93 9.44
N PHE A 47 -7.32 11.61 9.35
CA PHE A 47 -6.42 10.80 8.55
C PHE A 47 -7.24 9.94 7.61
N THR A 48 -6.78 9.79 6.38
CA THR A 48 -7.32 8.80 5.46
C THR A 48 -6.50 7.52 5.54
N VAL A 49 -7.17 6.41 5.80
CA VAL A 49 -6.59 5.07 5.82
C VAL A 49 -7.02 4.35 4.55
N SER A 50 -6.06 3.95 3.73
CA SER A 50 -6.33 3.26 2.48
C SER A 50 -6.80 1.82 2.70
N LYS A 51 -7.55 1.28 1.72
CA LYS A 51 -7.98 -0.14 1.71
C LYS A 51 -6.79 -1.10 1.85
N ASN A 52 -6.99 -2.19 2.57
CA ASN A 52 -6.01 -3.25 2.76
C ASN A 52 -6.59 -4.61 2.37
N VAL A 53 -6.02 -5.25 1.38
CA VAL A 53 -6.43 -6.59 0.91
C VAL A 53 -5.28 -7.61 0.97
N VAL A 54 -4.10 -7.21 1.46
CA VAL A 54 -2.89 -8.03 1.40
C VAL A 54 -2.71 -8.84 2.69
N ALA A 55 -2.49 -8.17 3.81
CA ALA A 55 -2.25 -8.79 5.12
C ALA A 55 -2.65 -7.81 6.23
N GLU A 56 -2.83 -8.30 7.44
CA GLU A 56 -2.93 -7.43 8.62
C GLU A 56 -1.69 -6.54 8.69
N ARG A 57 -1.91 -5.24 9.00
CA ARG A 57 -0.82 -4.27 9.07
C ARG A 57 -1.00 -3.29 10.23
N GLU A 58 0.11 -2.78 10.68
CA GLU A 58 0.19 -1.81 11.77
C GLU A 58 1.00 -0.60 11.31
N GLY A 59 0.63 0.58 11.77
CA GLY A 59 1.32 1.83 11.56
C GLY A 59 1.17 2.73 12.77
N HIS A 60 1.98 3.78 12.84
CA HIS A 60 2.01 4.69 13.96
C HIS A 60 1.84 6.14 13.49
N ILE A 61 1.18 6.94 14.31
CA ILE A 61 1.05 8.37 14.12
C ILE A 61 1.68 9.04 15.34
N SER A 62 2.73 9.81 15.12
CA SER A 62 3.38 10.59 16.17
C SER A 62 2.82 12.00 16.22
N PHE A 63 2.40 12.42 17.40
CA PHE A 63 1.96 13.78 17.70
C PHE A 63 3.02 14.46 18.55
N VAL A 64 3.55 15.56 18.06
CA VAL A 64 4.67 16.28 18.71
C VAL A 64 4.23 17.67 19.15
N LEU A 65 4.46 17.98 20.42
CA LEU A 65 4.29 19.29 21.02
C LEU A 65 5.56 19.68 21.79
N GLY A 66 6.38 20.53 21.20
CA GLY A 66 7.69 20.86 21.78
C GLY A 66 8.56 19.61 21.96
N ASN A 67 8.89 19.28 23.22
CA ASN A 67 9.67 18.07 23.54
C ASN A 67 8.82 16.86 23.92
N LEU A 68 7.50 16.99 23.88
CA LEU A 68 6.57 15.90 24.16
C LEU A 68 6.18 15.20 22.87
N THR A 69 6.22 13.87 22.89
CA THR A 69 5.76 13.02 21.78
C THR A 69 4.84 11.95 22.29
N GLU A 70 3.65 11.90 21.72
CA GLU A 70 2.69 10.83 21.94
C GLU A 70 2.49 10.06 20.64
N THR A 71 2.41 8.73 20.74
CA THR A 71 2.26 7.85 19.59
C THR A 71 0.94 7.09 19.67
N VAL A 72 0.21 7.11 18.58
CA VAL A 72 -1.02 6.34 18.38
C VAL A 72 -0.73 5.21 17.42
N THR A 73 -1.10 4.00 17.79
CA THR A 73 -1.01 2.82 16.93
C THR A 73 -2.30 2.65 16.15
N VAL A 74 -2.19 2.43 14.86
CA VAL A 74 -3.31 2.13 13.95
C VAL A 74 -3.13 0.72 13.43
N LYS A 75 -4.04 -0.18 13.76
CA LYS A 75 -4.08 -1.56 13.27
C LYS A 75 -5.16 -1.66 12.21
N GLN A 76 -4.82 -2.27 11.10
CA GLN A 76 -5.78 -2.52 10.03
C GLN A 76 -5.80 -4.00 9.67
N ALA A 77 -6.96 -4.62 9.84
CA ALA A 77 -7.17 -6.00 9.45
C ALA A 77 -6.98 -6.20 7.94
N LYS A 78 -6.62 -7.43 7.56
CA LYS A 78 -6.72 -7.86 6.17
C LYS A 78 -8.19 -7.90 5.76
N GLY A 79 -8.54 -7.20 4.68
CA GLY A 79 -9.82 -7.37 4.02
C GLY A 79 -9.89 -8.70 3.28
N GLU A 80 -11.09 -9.18 3.08
CA GLU A 80 -11.28 -10.27 2.15
C GLU A 80 -10.86 -9.77 0.76
N SER A 81 -9.79 -10.34 0.22
CA SER A 81 -9.68 -10.37 -1.22
C SER A 81 -10.91 -11.15 -1.67
N ALA A 82 -11.82 -10.52 -2.34
CA ALA A 82 -12.84 -11.27 -3.05
C ALA A 82 -12.06 -12.24 -3.93
N GLY A 83 -11.92 -13.48 -3.47
CA GLY A 83 -11.35 -14.55 -4.25
C GLY A 83 -12.10 -14.53 -5.58
N MET A 84 -11.45 -14.95 -6.66
CA MET A 84 -12.07 -14.94 -7.97
C MET A 84 -13.32 -15.81 -7.95
N ASN A 85 -14.45 -15.22 -7.58
CA ASN A 85 -15.78 -15.84 -7.70
C ASN A 85 -16.28 -15.81 -9.15
N SER A 86 -15.38 -15.65 -10.12
CA SER A 86 -15.70 -15.65 -11.53
C SER A 86 -14.79 -16.64 -12.27
N ASP A 87 -15.34 -17.36 -13.23
CA ASP A 87 -14.53 -18.17 -14.14
C ASP A 87 -13.62 -17.29 -15.00
N ALA A 88 -12.60 -17.90 -15.61
CA ALA A 88 -11.58 -17.18 -16.39
C ALA A 88 -12.19 -16.38 -17.57
N ARG A 89 -13.27 -16.87 -18.18
CA ARG A 89 -13.93 -16.19 -19.30
C ARG A 89 -14.64 -14.93 -18.83
N THR A 90 -15.37 -15.01 -17.73
CA THR A 90 -16.01 -13.86 -17.09
C THR A 90 -14.99 -12.84 -16.63
N LEU A 91 -13.86 -13.27 -16.07
CA LEU A 91 -12.77 -12.37 -15.69
C LEU A 91 -12.17 -11.67 -16.91
N ALA A 92 -11.85 -12.44 -17.96
CA ALA A 92 -11.26 -11.89 -19.19
C ALA A 92 -12.17 -10.84 -19.86
N SER A 93 -13.50 -11.03 -19.81
CA SER A 93 -14.44 -10.07 -20.37
C SER A 93 -14.47 -8.72 -19.65
N LYS A 94 -13.96 -8.65 -18.42
CA LYS A 94 -13.87 -7.42 -17.61
C LYS A 94 -12.56 -6.67 -17.86
N ILE A 95 -11.55 -7.31 -18.44
CA ILE A 95 -10.26 -6.71 -18.77
C ILE A 95 -10.38 -6.10 -20.16
N TYR A 96 -10.35 -4.78 -20.26
CA TYR A 96 -10.50 -4.07 -21.54
C TYR A 96 -9.24 -3.31 -21.97
N ALA A 97 -8.38 -2.92 -21.03
CA ALA A 97 -7.11 -2.24 -21.31
C ALA A 97 -6.04 -2.70 -20.31
N GLY A 98 -5.09 -3.46 -20.78
CA GLY A 98 -3.97 -3.97 -19.97
C GLY A 98 -2.64 -3.32 -20.37
N ILE A 99 -1.73 -3.21 -19.41
CA ILE A 99 -0.37 -2.75 -19.62
C ILE A 99 0.63 -3.67 -18.92
N ASN A 100 1.80 -3.85 -19.52
CA ASN A 100 2.92 -4.55 -18.90
C ASN A 100 3.89 -3.56 -18.24
N ILE A 101 4.17 -3.75 -16.96
CA ILE A 101 5.22 -2.99 -16.26
C ILE A 101 6.53 -3.73 -16.47
N GLY A 102 7.17 -3.47 -17.62
CA GLY A 102 8.43 -4.11 -18.00
C GLY A 102 9.65 -3.33 -17.55
N ASN A 103 10.79 -4.03 -17.52
CA ASN A 103 12.11 -3.51 -17.18
C ASN A 103 12.21 -2.97 -15.75
N THR A 104 11.47 -3.57 -14.81
CA THR A 104 11.44 -3.22 -13.40
C THR A 104 11.57 -4.47 -12.53
N MET A 105 10.47 -5.08 -12.12
CA MET A 105 10.46 -6.22 -11.18
C MET A 105 11.09 -7.49 -11.74
N GLU A 106 11.20 -7.65 -13.06
CA GLU A 106 11.86 -8.77 -13.71
C GLU A 106 13.38 -8.58 -13.91
N VAL A 107 13.91 -7.42 -13.48
CA VAL A 107 15.33 -7.12 -13.68
C VAL A 107 16.20 -7.94 -12.71
N PRO A 108 17.12 -8.79 -13.19
CA PRO A 108 18.05 -9.49 -12.32
C PRO A 108 18.92 -8.53 -11.52
N GLY A 109 19.02 -8.75 -10.21
CA GLY A 109 19.84 -7.94 -9.32
C GLY A 109 19.24 -6.63 -8.85
N GLY A 110 17.97 -6.34 -9.23
CA GLY A 110 17.24 -5.22 -8.65
C GLY A 110 16.40 -4.42 -9.63
N GLU A 111 15.30 -3.91 -9.12
CA GLU A 111 14.22 -3.23 -9.85
C GLU A 111 14.67 -2.05 -10.73
N THR A 112 15.80 -1.43 -10.40
CA THR A 112 16.35 -0.27 -11.14
C THR A 112 17.57 -0.61 -12.02
N GLY A 113 17.95 -1.88 -12.10
CA GLY A 113 19.18 -2.30 -12.74
C GLY A 113 19.28 -1.98 -14.25
N TRP A 114 18.14 -1.85 -14.94
CA TRP A 114 18.09 -1.46 -16.35
C TRP A 114 17.71 0.01 -16.57
N GLY A 115 17.82 0.85 -15.52
CA GLY A 115 17.66 2.29 -15.60
C GLY A 115 16.25 2.82 -15.40
N ASN A 116 15.25 1.97 -15.24
CA ASN A 116 13.90 2.40 -14.85
C ASN A 116 13.85 2.75 -13.36
N PRO A 117 13.04 3.73 -12.97
CA PRO A 117 12.76 3.98 -11.55
C PRO A 117 11.95 2.83 -10.95
N LYS A 118 11.99 2.71 -9.63
CA LYS A 118 11.10 1.80 -8.90
C LYS A 118 9.65 2.10 -9.20
N VAL A 119 8.84 1.03 -9.32
CA VAL A 119 7.39 1.16 -9.46
C VAL A 119 6.83 1.88 -8.22
N SER A 120 6.16 2.99 -8.43
CA SER A 120 5.58 3.80 -7.37
C SER A 120 4.04 3.79 -7.44
N ARG A 121 3.40 4.11 -6.32
CA ARG A 121 1.95 4.32 -6.27
C ARG A 121 1.50 5.37 -7.30
N THR A 122 2.19 6.51 -7.35
CA THR A 122 1.88 7.60 -8.30
C THR A 122 1.93 7.14 -9.76
N TYR A 123 2.86 6.23 -10.09
CA TYR A 123 2.92 5.66 -11.44
C TYR A 123 1.67 4.81 -11.74
N ILE A 124 1.26 3.96 -10.81
CA ILE A 124 0.05 3.13 -10.96
C ILE A 124 -1.22 3.99 -11.00
N ASP A 125 -1.31 5.03 -10.15
CA ASP A 125 -2.41 5.99 -10.17
C ASP A 125 -2.52 6.70 -11.54
N GLY A 126 -1.38 7.03 -12.14
CA GLY A 126 -1.30 7.58 -13.49
C GLY A 126 -1.79 6.61 -14.57
N LEU A 127 -1.44 5.32 -14.48
CA LEU A 127 -1.95 4.29 -15.39
C LEU A 127 -3.48 4.15 -15.29
N LYS A 128 -4.00 4.15 -14.08
CA LYS A 128 -5.46 4.13 -13.85
C LYS A 128 -6.13 5.36 -14.46
N ALA A 129 -5.58 6.55 -14.26
CA ALA A 129 -6.10 7.80 -14.82
C ALA A 129 -6.08 7.82 -16.36
N MET A 130 -5.14 7.10 -17.00
CA MET A 130 -5.08 6.91 -18.45
C MET A 130 -6.10 5.88 -18.97
N GLY A 131 -6.85 5.21 -18.09
CA GLY A 131 -7.91 4.26 -18.45
C GLY A 131 -7.49 2.80 -18.47
N PHE A 132 -6.30 2.44 -18.03
CA PHE A 132 -5.93 1.03 -17.85
C PHE A 132 -6.68 0.42 -16.66
N ASN A 133 -7.14 -0.82 -16.83
CA ASN A 133 -7.80 -1.57 -15.77
C ASN A 133 -7.13 -2.92 -15.47
N ALA A 134 -6.03 -3.23 -16.11
CA ALA A 134 -5.24 -4.42 -15.85
C ALA A 134 -3.74 -4.13 -15.96
N VAL A 135 -2.96 -4.76 -15.10
CA VAL A 135 -1.50 -4.65 -15.07
C VAL A 135 -0.88 -6.04 -15.03
N ARG A 136 0.09 -6.31 -15.90
CA ARG A 136 0.97 -7.45 -15.75
C ARG A 136 2.28 -7.00 -15.12
N ILE A 137 2.68 -7.70 -14.07
CA ILE A 137 3.91 -7.46 -13.32
C ILE A 137 4.82 -8.67 -13.51
N PRO A 138 5.77 -8.64 -14.46
CA PRO A 138 6.78 -9.67 -14.55
C PRO A 138 7.73 -9.56 -13.36
N CYS A 139 8.17 -10.70 -12.80
CA CYS A 139 9.04 -10.74 -11.63
C CYS A 139 10.19 -11.72 -11.83
N ALA A 140 11.38 -11.34 -11.35
CA ALA A 140 12.58 -12.19 -11.34
C ALA A 140 12.63 -12.96 -10.01
N TRP A 141 12.03 -14.12 -9.95
CA TRP A 141 11.95 -14.94 -8.73
C TRP A 141 13.28 -15.63 -8.40
N ASP A 142 13.95 -16.19 -9.40
CA ASP A 142 15.22 -16.93 -9.27
C ASP A 142 16.34 -16.09 -8.67
N SER A 143 16.38 -14.79 -8.96
CA SER A 143 17.35 -13.86 -8.40
C SER A 143 17.18 -13.61 -6.89
N TYR A 144 16.06 -14.01 -6.33
CA TYR A 144 15.70 -13.80 -4.93
C TYR A 144 15.48 -15.10 -4.15
N ILE A 145 15.98 -16.23 -4.67
CA ILE A 145 16.01 -17.49 -3.93
C ILE A 145 17.14 -17.43 -2.89
N ILE A 146 16.78 -17.43 -1.60
CA ILE A 146 17.74 -17.40 -0.49
C ILE A 146 18.16 -18.79 -0.02
N ASN A 147 17.41 -19.82 -0.39
CA ASN A 147 17.72 -21.21 -0.07
C ASN A 147 17.44 -22.11 -1.29
N GLN A 148 18.50 -22.56 -1.92
CA GLN A 148 18.42 -23.41 -3.13
C GLN A 148 17.82 -24.80 -2.89
N ALA A 149 17.87 -25.31 -1.67
CA ALA A 149 17.33 -26.63 -1.35
C ALA A 149 15.80 -26.62 -1.16
N SER A 150 15.26 -25.51 -0.64
CA SER A 150 13.82 -25.33 -0.41
C SER A 150 13.17 -24.39 -1.44
N TYR A 151 13.96 -23.75 -2.31
CA TYR A 151 13.51 -22.68 -3.22
C TYR A 151 12.81 -21.54 -2.48
N GLU A 152 13.24 -21.27 -1.28
CA GLU A 152 12.70 -20.18 -0.46
C GLU A 152 13.04 -18.83 -1.07
N ILE A 153 12.01 -18.01 -1.26
CA ILE A 153 12.14 -16.64 -1.79
C ILE A 153 12.38 -15.67 -0.63
N ASP A 154 13.24 -14.70 -0.84
CA ASP A 154 13.49 -13.60 0.10
C ASP A 154 12.17 -12.94 0.54
N PRO A 155 11.84 -12.94 1.84
CA PRO A 155 10.64 -12.31 2.35
C PRO A 155 10.53 -10.82 2.00
N ALA A 156 11.65 -10.09 1.95
CA ALA A 156 11.67 -8.68 1.57
C ALA A 156 11.25 -8.49 0.09
N TRP A 157 11.61 -9.43 -0.78
CA TRP A 157 11.14 -9.42 -2.17
C TRP A 157 9.66 -9.73 -2.28
N LEU A 158 9.15 -10.70 -1.54
CA LEU A 158 7.71 -11.01 -1.48
C LEU A 158 6.91 -9.81 -0.97
N GLU A 159 7.40 -9.12 0.05
CA GLU A 159 6.80 -7.89 0.55
C GLU A 159 6.77 -6.79 -0.52
N ARG A 160 7.88 -6.61 -1.24
CA ARG A 160 7.96 -5.62 -2.33
C ARG A 160 7.00 -5.94 -3.48
N VAL A 161 6.89 -7.19 -3.90
CA VAL A 161 5.91 -7.62 -4.91
C VAL A 161 4.48 -7.35 -4.41
N SER A 162 4.19 -7.70 -3.16
CA SER A 162 2.89 -7.45 -2.51
C SER A 162 2.56 -5.95 -2.46
N GLU A 163 3.54 -5.10 -2.20
CA GLU A 163 3.37 -3.65 -2.20
C GLU A 163 2.93 -3.13 -3.57
N VAL A 164 3.61 -3.55 -4.65
CA VAL A 164 3.26 -3.14 -6.02
C VAL A 164 1.90 -3.67 -6.44
N VAL A 165 1.59 -4.92 -6.11
CA VAL A 165 0.25 -5.50 -6.31
C VAL A 165 -0.80 -4.67 -5.55
N GLY A 166 -0.49 -4.28 -4.32
CA GLY A 166 -1.35 -3.45 -3.48
C GLY A 166 -1.67 -2.09 -4.11
N TYR A 167 -0.73 -1.47 -4.82
CA TYR A 167 -0.98 -0.23 -5.55
C TYR A 167 -2.03 -0.42 -6.65
N CYS A 168 -1.94 -1.53 -7.39
CA CYS A 168 -2.89 -1.85 -8.46
C CYS A 168 -4.28 -2.18 -7.90
N VAL A 169 -4.35 -3.05 -6.90
CA VAL A 169 -5.62 -3.49 -6.28
C VAL A 169 -6.34 -2.32 -5.61
N SER A 170 -5.61 -1.41 -4.97
CA SER A 170 -6.20 -0.19 -4.38
C SER A 170 -6.81 0.75 -5.42
N ASN A 171 -6.44 0.59 -6.69
CA ASN A 171 -6.99 1.32 -7.83
C ASN A 171 -8.07 0.50 -8.58
N ASP A 172 -8.59 -0.57 -8.01
CA ASP A 172 -9.54 -1.49 -8.66
C ASP A 172 -9.03 -1.96 -10.04
N MET A 173 -7.75 -2.34 -10.12
CA MET A 173 -7.13 -2.87 -11.32
C MET A 173 -6.90 -4.38 -11.17
N TYR A 174 -7.09 -5.12 -12.26
CA TYR A 174 -6.71 -6.53 -12.33
C TYR A 174 -5.19 -6.66 -12.41
N VAL A 175 -4.65 -7.67 -11.73
CA VAL A 175 -3.20 -7.88 -11.67
C VAL A 175 -2.86 -9.29 -12.12
N VAL A 176 -1.90 -9.40 -13.03
CA VAL A 176 -1.26 -10.65 -13.43
C VAL A 176 0.18 -10.60 -12.98
N VAL A 177 0.52 -11.33 -11.93
CA VAL A 177 1.91 -11.57 -11.54
C VAL A 177 2.33 -12.87 -12.20
N ASN A 178 3.42 -12.86 -12.95
CA ASN A 178 3.89 -14.08 -13.59
C ASN A 178 5.24 -14.54 -13.04
N ILE A 179 5.45 -15.80 -13.22
CA ILE A 179 6.66 -16.53 -12.86
C ILE A 179 7.65 -16.46 -14.01
#